data_54bbb2b404cfbff5323448d45b7c0088
#
_entry.id   54bbb2b404cfbff5323448d45b7c0088
#
_cell.length_a   1.000
_cell.length_b   1.000
_cell.length_c   1.000
_cell.angle_alpha   90.00
_cell.angle_beta   90.00
_cell.angle_gamma   90.00
#
_symmetry.space_group_name_H-M   'P 1'
#
loop_
_entity.id
_entity.type
_entity.pdbx_description
1 polymer ?
#
loop_
_entity_poly.entity_id
_entity_poly.type
_entity_poly.pdbx_seq_one_letter_code
_entity_poly.pdbx_strand_id
1 'polypeptide(L)'
;KKALDTDLARPKFAIMNPEITYTLPDYQTQCGCADIMMHTMERYFVLEDTMEITDKIAQDVMKNVMKYAKILKKDPKNYEARAEIMWCGSLSHNGLTGCGTCGGDWATHLIEHELGGMFDVAHGAGLAAVWGSWARYVMDEKPERFAQFAVNVMGVEECEDIKATAIKGIEAVEDFYREIEMPTNLKELGIDPTDEQIKDMAMKATNNDTQQLGAFKKLSAKDLVEIYTAAK
;
A
#
# COMPACT_ATOMS: atom_id res chain seq x y z
N LYS A 1 6.67 15.42 3.06
CA LYS A 1 5.36 15.84 2.47
C LYS A 1 4.41 16.35 3.56
N LYS A 2 3.45 17.23 3.19
CA LYS A 2 2.36 17.66 4.06
C LYS A 2 1.04 17.52 3.28
N ALA A 3 0.00 16.98 3.93
CA ALA A 3 -1.33 16.84 3.37
C ALA A 3 -2.32 17.76 4.10
N LEU A 4 -3.34 18.22 3.38
CA LEU A 4 -4.53 18.84 3.94
C LEU A 4 -5.72 17.94 3.59
N ASP A 5 -6.31 17.33 4.61
CA ASP A 5 -7.53 16.53 4.47
C ASP A 5 -8.73 17.37 4.93
N THR A 6 -9.68 17.61 4.01
CA THR A 6 -10.87 18.41 4.28
C THR A 6 -12.00 18.06 3.31
N ASP A 7 -13.21 17.88 3.85
CA ASP A 7 -14.41 17.68 3.04
C ASP A 7 -14.77 18.89 2.17
N LEU A 8 -14.28 20.09 2.50
CA LEU A 8 -14.48 21.30 1.70
C LEU A 8 -13.85 21.22 0.31
N ALA A 9 -12.82 20.41 0.11
CA ALA A 9 -12.17 20.22 -1.17
C ALA A 9 -12.86 19.17 -2.06
N ARG A 10 -13.86 18.44 -1.56
CA ARG A 10 -14.55 17.40 -2.33
C ARG A 10 -15.42 18.01 -3.43
N PRO A 11 -15.35 17.51 -4.67
CA PRO A 11 -16.20 17.99 -5.76
C PRO A 11 -17.66 17.60 -5.52
N LYS A 12 -18.58 18.38 -6.08
CA LYS A 12 -20.02 18.06 -6.04
C LYS A 12 -20.38 16.84 -6.87
N PHE A 13 -19.64 16.61 -7.96
CA PHE A 13 -19.73 15.43 -8.81
C PHE A 13 -18.39 15.22 -9.53
N ALA A 14 -18.16 14.01 -10.03
CA ALA A 14 -17.01 13.68 -10.85
C ALA A 14 -17.47 12.94 -12.11
N ILE A 15 -16.89 13.29 -13.26
CA ILE A 15 -17.05 12.55 -14.52
C ILE A 15 -15.82 11.68 -14.69
N MET A 16 -16.01 10.37 -14.62
CA MET A 16 -14.93 9.38 -14.67
C MET A 16 -14.87 8.81 -16.10
N ASN A 17 -14.07 9.42 -16.98
CA ASN A 17 -13.84 8.93 -18.35
C ASN A 17 -12.49 8.21 -18.41
N PRO A 18 -12.46 6.87 -18.59
CA PRO A 18 -11.21 6.10 -18.65
C PRO A 18 -10.29 6.48 -19.83
N GLU A 19 -10.83 6.96 -20.93
CA GLU A 19 -10.05 7.33 -22.12
C GLU A 19 -9.05 8.47 -21.86
N ILE A 20 -9.34 9.36 -20.90
CA ILE A 20 -8.42 10.45 -20.50
C ILE A 20 -7.09 9.87 -19.98
N THR A 21 -7.11 8.66 -19.44
CA THR A 21 -5.93 8.00 -18.88
C THR A 21 -5.06 7.26 -19.92
N TYR A 22 -5.46 7.20 -21.20
CA TYR A 22 -4.72 6.49 -22.25
C TYR A 22 -3.33 7.03 -22.53
N THR A 23 -3.07 8.29 -22.21
CA THR A 23 -1.78 8.95 -22.40
C THR A 23 -0.85 8.84 -21.20
N LEU A 24 -1.34 8.25 -20.08
CA LEU A 24 -0.53 8.06 -18.89
C LEU A 24 0.58 7.02 -19.20
N PRO A 25 1.86 7.33 -18.91
CA PRO A 25 2.95 6.38 -19.08
C PRO A 25 2.70 5.09 -18.24
N ASP A 26 3.22 3.97 -18.74
CA ASP A 26 3.06 2.68 -18.06
C ASP A 26 3.53 2.72 -16.60
N TYR A 27 4.74 3.22 -16.35
CA TYR A 27 5.26 3.38 -15.00
C TYR A 27 4.30 4.13 -14.06
N GLN A 28 3.73 5.25 -14.52
CA GLN A 28 2.77 6.02 -13.71
C GLN A 28 1.44 5.28 -13.53
N THR A 29 1.02 4.51 -14.53
CA THR A 29 -0.16 3.63 -14.42
C THR A 29 0.05 2.59 -13.32
N GLN A 30 1.20 1.92 -13.30
CA GLN A 30 1.51 0.91 -12.30
C GLN A 30 1.74 1.50 -10.91
N CYS A 31 2.36 2.69 -10.81
CA CYS A 31 2.41 3.45 -9.55
C CYS A 31 1.00 3.73 -9.01
N GLY A 32 0.06 4.13 -9.87
CA GLY A 32 -1.34 4.34 -9.48
C GLY A 32 -2.01 3.05 -9.01
N CYS A 33 -1.76 1.92 -9.67
CA CYS A 33 -2.28 0.62 -9.24
C CYS A 33 -1.70 0.21 -7.87
N ALA A 34 -0.40 0.43 -7.64
CA ALA A 34 0.23 0.18 -6.35
C ALA A 34 -0.36 1.05 -5.23
N ASP A 35 -0.63 2.33 -5.51
CA ASP A 35 -1.24 3.25 -4.55
C ASP A 35 -2.69 2.87 -4.20
N ILE A 36 -3.52 2.52 -5.20
CA ILE A 36 -4.88 2.01 -4.98
C ILE A 36 -4.85 0.75 -4.11
N MET A 37 -3.93 -0.18 -4.39
CA MET A 37 -3.72 -1.39 -3.59
C MET A 37 -3.34 -1.01 -2.16
N MET A 38 -2.39 -0.09 -1.98
CA MET A 38 -1.91 0.35 -0.67
C MET A 38 -2.99 1.03 0.16
N HIS A 39 -3.75 1.96 -0.41
CA HIS A 39 -4.88 2.59 0.30
C HIS A 39 -5.90 1.57 0.82
N THR A 40 -6.11 0.48 0.07
CA THR A 40 -7.00 -0.60 0.51
C THR A 40 -6.34 -1.45 1.59
N MET A 41 -5.05 -1.79 1.44
CA MET A 41 -4.29 -2.56 2.43
C MET A 41 -4.16 -1.81 3.75
N GLU A 42 -3.91 -0.50 3.74
CA GLU A 42 -3.85 0.33 4.97
C GLU A 42 -5.16 0.25 5.78
N ARG A 43 -6.30 0.19 5.11
CA ARG A 43 -7.60 0.05 5.78
C ARG A 43 -7.93 -1.40 6.14
N TYR A 44 -7.35 -2.36 5.43
CA TYR A 44 -7.53 -3.78 5.69
C TYR A 44 -6.71 -4.25 6.90
N PHE A 45 -5.43 -3.85 7.01
CA PHE A 45 -4.56 -4.26 8.11
C PHE A 45 -4.84 -3.44 9.37
N VAL A 46 -5.83 -3.92 10.14
CA VAL A 46 -6.26 -3.34 11.42
C VAL A 46 -6.39 -4.45 12.47
N LEU A 47 -6.34 -4.07 13.75
CA LEU A 47 -6.40 -5.03 14.87
C LEU A 47 -7.83 -5.45 15.24
N GLU A 48 -8.82 -4.66 14.87
CA GLU A 48 -10.22 -4.95 15.17
C GLU A 48 -10.66 -6.27 14.52
N ASP A 49 -11.55 -6.99 15.20
CA ASP A 49 -12.30 -8.09 14.62
C ASP A 49 -13.34 -7.49 13.67
N THR A 50 -13.21 -7.81 12.43
CA THR A 50 -13.65 -6.98 11.34
C THR A 50 -15.11 -7.18 10.95
N MET A 51 -15.62 -6.20 10.26
CA MET A 51 -16.86 -6.28 9.50
C MET A 51 -16.64 -7.18 8.27
N GLU A 52 -17.17 -8.39 8.28
CA GLU A 52 -16.99 -9.38 7.20
C GLU A 52 -17.28 -8.81 5.80
N ILE A 53 -18.33 -8.01 5.67
CA ILE A 53 -18.70 -7.40 4.38
C ILE A 53 -17.68 -6.34 3.94
N THR A 54 -17.15 -5.55 4.86
CA THR A 54 -16.10 -4.55 4.57
C THR A 54 -14.82 -5.24 4.11
N ASP A 55 -14.43 -6.33 4.76
CA ASP A 55 -13.30 -7.16 4.35
C ASP A 55 -13.47 -7.70 2.93
N LYS A 56 -14.64 -8.26 2.61
CA LYS A 56 -14.93 -8.80 1.27
C LYS A 56 -14.87 -7.72 0.19
N ILE A 57 -15.38 -6.50 0.48
CA ILE A 57 -15.28 -5.37 -0.43
C ILE A 57 -13.79 -5.00 -0.66
N ALA A 58 -13.02 -4.90 0.42
CA ALA A 58 -11.60 -4.59 0.34
C ALA A 58 -10.81 -5.67 -0.44
N GLN A 59 -11.08 -6.95 -0.15
CA GLN A 59 -10.47 -8.09 -0.82
C GLN A 59 -10.78 -8.09 -2.32
N ASP A 60 -12.02 -7.81 -2.72
CA ASP A 60 -12.41 -7.80 -4.13
C ASP A 60 -11.85 -6.58 -4.88
N VAL A 61 -11.75 -5.40 -4.23
CA VAL A 61 -11.04 -4.24 -4.80
C VAL A 61 -9.59 -4.61 -5.08
N MET A 62 -8.87 -5.21 -4.13
CA MET A 62 -7.46 -5.61 -4.30
C MET A 62 -7.28 -6.65 -5.41
N LYS A 63 -8.12 -7.68 -5.47
CA LYS A 63 -8.10 -8.69 -6.54
C LYS A 63 -8.34 -8.07 -7.93
N ASN A 64 -9.28 -7.14 -8.04
CA ASN A 64 -9.53 -6.43 -9.29
C ASN A 64 -8.34 -5.56 -9.69
N VAL A 65 -7.73 -4.84 -8.77
CA VAL A 65 -6.51 -4.05 -9.05
C VAL A 65 -5.43 -4.94 -9.61
N MET A 66 -5.12 -6.07 -8.95
CA MET A 66 -4.09 -7.01 -9.42
C MET A 66 -4.39 -7.56 -10.81
N LYS A 67 -5.64 -7.94 -11.08
CA LYS A 67 -6.07 -8.44 -12.40
C LYS A 67 -5.85 -7.40 -13.49
N TYR A 68 -6.35 -6.20 -13.29
CA TYR A 68 -6.39 -5.19 -14.33
C TYR A 68 -5.06 -4.43 -14.49
N ALA A 69 -4.24 -4.32 -13.44
CA ALA A 69 -2.87 -3.83 -13.55
C ALA A 69 -2.04 -4.69 -14.53
N LYS A 70 -2.15 -6.03 -14.43
CA LYS A 70 -1.48 -6.98 -15.33
C LYS A 70 -2.00 -6.88 -16.77
N ILE A 71 -3.28 -6.58 -16.98
CA ILE A 71 -3.85 -6.33 -18.31
C ILE A 71 -3.28 -5.03 -18.88
N LEU A 72 -3.27 -3.94 -18.09
CA LEU A 72 -2.75 -2.64 -18.52
C LEU A 72 -1.26 -2.67 -18.81
N LYS A 73 -0.49 -3.56 -18.17
CA LYS A 73 0.91 -3.80 -18.51
C LYS A 73 1.12 -4.30 -19.94
N LYS A 74 0.17 -5.09 -20.45
CA LYS A 74 0.21 -5.69 -21.78
C LYS A 74 -0.52 -4.85 -22.84
N ASP A 75 -1.65 -4.25 -22.44
CA ASP A 75 -2.51 -3.43 -23.28
C ASP A 75 -2.87 -2.12 -22.54
N PRO A 76 -2.00 -1.09 -22.61
CA PRO A 76 -2.16 0.16 -21.87
C PRO A 76 -3.42 0.96 -22.20
N LYS A 77 -4.07 0.67 -23.34
CA LYS A 77 -5.30 1.34 -23.80
C LYS A 77 -6.54 0.47 -23.68
N ASN A 78 -6.48 -0.63 -22.96
CA ASN A 78 -7.64 -1.46 -22.70
C ASN A 78 -8.70 -0.66 -21.92
N TYR A 79 -9.83 -0.39 -22.57
CA TYR A 79 -10.87 0.46 -21.98
C TYR A 79 -11.43 -0.13 -20.67
N GLU A 80 -11.77 -1.43 -20.69
CA GLU A 80 -12.31 -2.11 -19.51
C GLU A 80 -11.35 -2.04 -18.33
N ALA A 81 -10.08 -2.34 -18.57
CA ALA A 81 -9.06 -2.30 -17.53
C ALA A 81 -8.85 -0.89 -16.96
N ARG A 82 -8.86 0.15 -17.82
CA ARG A 82 -8.80 1.55 -17.37
C ARG A 82 -10.01 1.95 -16.54
N ALA A 83 -11.21 1.52 -16.96
CA ALA A 83 -12.46 1.80 -16.25
C ALA A 83 -12.47 1.14 -14.88
N GLU A 84 -12.07 -0.12 -14.79
CA GLU A 84 -12.01 -0.86 -13.54
C GLU A 84 -10.97 -0.29 -12.56
N ILE A 85 -9.77 0.05 -13.04
CA ILE A 85 -8.75 0.69 -12.20
C ILE A 85 -9.24 2.07 -11.71
N MET A 86 -9.87 2.88 -12.57
CA MET A 86 -10.42 4.18 -12.18
C MET A 86 -11.50 4.03 -11.12
N TRP A 87 -12.38 3.03 -11.24
CA TRP A 87 -13.41 2.75 -10.25
C TRP A 87 -12.83 2.20 -8.93
N CYS A 88 -11.89 1.25 -9.00
CA CYS A 88 -11.15 0.77 -7.82
C CYS A 88 -10.46 1.92 -7.09
N GLY A 89 -9.86 2.87 -7.82
CA GLY A 89 -9.26 4.08 -7.25
C GLY A 89 -10.25 4.91 -6.46
N SER A 90 -11.46 5.11 -6.99
CA SER A 90 -12.51 5.81 -6.25
C SER A 90 -12.93 5.08 -4.97
N LEU A 91 -13.12 3.76 -5.04
CA LEU A 91 -13.53 2.93 -3.89
C LEU A 91 -12.45 2.84 -2.82
N SER A 92 -11.17 2.75 -3.20
CA SER A 92 -10.04 2.68 -2.26
C SER A 92 -9.82 3.99 -1.50
N HIS A 93 -10.20 5.15 -2.08
CA HIS A 93 -9.94 6.47 -1.50
C HIS A 93 -11.13 7.12 -0.80
N ASN A 94 -12.35 6.57 -0.94
CA ASN A 94 -13.55 7.17 -0.34
C ASN A 94 -13.89 6.67 1.07
N GLY A 95 -13.06 5.81 1.66
CA GLY A 95 -13.24 5.24 2.99
C GLY A 95 -14.09 3.98 3.06
N LEU A 96 -14.72 3.53 1.96
CA LEU A 96 -15.61 2.36 1.93
C LEU A 96 -14.91 1.09 2.43
N THR A 97 -13.65 0.88 2.04
CA THR A 97 -12.86 -0.30 2.39
C THR A 97 -12.38 -0.35 3.85
N GLY A 98 -12.72 0.66 4.65
CA GLY A 98 -12.41 0.75 6.08
C GLY A 98 -13.62 1.03 6.97
N CYS A 99 -14.85 0.89 6.44
CA CYS A 99 -16.06 1.12 7.22
C CYS A 99 -16.16 0.17 8.41
N GLY A 100 -16.38 0.73 9.62
CA GLY A 100 -16.52 -0.05 10.86
C GLY A 100 -15.20 -0.38 11.55
N THR A 101 -14.07 0.17 11.10
CA THR A 101 -12.74 0.04 11.70
C THR A 101 -12.22 1.38 12.21
N CYS A 102 -11.00 1.39 12.77
CA CYS A 102 -10.31 2.64 13.18
C CYS A 102 -9.96 3.58 12.00
N GLY A 103 -10.27 3.21 10.76
CA GLY A 103 -10.00 4.01 9.57
C GLY A 103 -8.68 3.66 8.86
N GLY A 104 -7.87 2.74 9.40
CA GLY A 104 -6.66 2.22 8.78
C GLY A 104 -5.39 2.46 9.59
N ASP A 105 -4.30 1.80 9.19
CA ASP A 105 -2.98 1.89 9.82
C ASP A 105 -2.20 3.15 9.43
N TRP A 106 -2.07 3.41 8.14
CA TRP A 106 -1.39 4.56 7.51
C TRP A 106 0.11 4.67 7.77
N ALA A 107 0.74 3.69 8.40
CA ALA A 107 2.17 3.74 8.67
C ALA A 107 3.00 3.70 7.39
N THR A 108 2.65 2.84 6.42
CA THR A 108 3.40 2.72 5.16
C THR A 108 3.37 4.02 4.36
N HIS A 109 2.23 4.71 4.31
CA HIS A 109 2.12 6.03 3.67
C HIS A 109 3.01 7.07 4.34
N LEU A 110 3.01 7.13 5.68
CA LEU A 110 3.81 8.10 6.42
C LEU A 110 5.32 7.82 6.28
N ILE A 111 5.72 6.54 6.23
CA ILE A 111 7.08 6.10 5.91
C ILE A 111 7.48 6.57 4.49
N GLU A 112 6.62 6.32 3.50
CA GLU A 112 6.90 6.71 2.11
C GLU A 112 6.96 8.22 1.93
N HIS A 113 6.16 9.00 2.65
CA HIS A 113 6.15 10.46 2.53
C HIS A 113 7.54 11.07 2.76
N GLU A 114 8.35 10.47 3.62
CA GLU A 114 9.72 10.95 3.85
C GLU A 114 10.66 10.52 2.72
N LEU A 115 10.48 9.33 2.13
CA LEU A 115 11.21 8.92 0.92
C LEU A 115 10.90 9.85 -0.25
N GLY A 116 9.62 10.06 -0.55
CA GLY A 116 9.20 10.98 -1.61
C GLY A 116 9.66 12.42 -1.34
N GLY A 117 9.69 12.84 -0.07
CA GLY A 117 10.18 14.17 0.33
C GLY A 117 11.69 14.35 0.18
N MET A 118 12.49 13.30 0.39
CA MET A 118 13.95 13.35 0.36
C MET A 118 14.52 13.02 -1.03
N PHE A 119 13.92 12.06 -1.75
CA PHE A 119 14.50 11.52 -2.98
C PHE A 119 13.67 11.78 -4.24
N ASP A 120 12.54 12.48 -4.12
CA ASP A 120 11.63 12.78 -5.24
C ASP A 120 11.18 11.54 -6.04
N VAL A 121 10.97 10.43 -5.35
CA VAL A 121 10.49 9.18 -5.95
C VAL A 121 8.97 9.22 -6.19
N ALA A 122 8.50 8.46 -7.18
CA ALA A 122 7.07 8.31 -7.44
C ALA A 122 6.39 7.62 -6.25
N HIS A 123 5.29 8.21 -5.74
CA HIS A 123 4.61 7.80 -4.51
C HIS A 123 4.27 6.31 -4.47
N GLY A 124 3.56 5.80 -5.50
CA GLY A 124 3.17 4.38 -5.54
C GLY A 124 4.36 3.43 -5.60
N ALA A 125 5.47 3.82 -6.25
CA ALA A 125 6.69 3.03 -6.27
C ALA A 125 7.39 3.04 -4.90
N GLY A 126 7.43 4.18 -4.22
CA GLY A 126 7.94 4.30 -2.85
C GLY A 126 7.15 3.44 -1.87
N LEU A 127 5.81 3.44 -1.97
CA LEU A 127 4.94 2.58 -1.17
C LEU A 127 5.25 1.09 -1.40
N ALA A 128 5.33 0.66 -2.65
CA ALA A 128 5.63 -0.73 -3.00
C ALA A 128 6.99 -1.17 -2.43
N ALA A 129 8.01 -0.29 -2.49
CA ALA A 129 9.37 -0.57 -2.04
C ALA A 129 9.49 -0.77 -0.53
N VAL A 130 8.64 -0.16 0.29
CA VAL A 130 8.76 -0.25 1.77
C VAL A 130 7.72 -1.16 2.41
N TRP A 131 6.64 -1.49 1.71
CA TRP A 131 5.54 -2.23 2.31
C TRP A 131 5.97 -3.62 2.83
N GLY A 132 6.76 -4.37 2.08
CA GLY A 132 7.20 -5.71 2.49
C GLY A 132 8.00 -5.71 3.79
N SER A 133 8.84 -4.70 4.00
CA SER A 133 9.61 -4.54 5.23
C SER A 133 8.73 -4.15 6.41
N TRP A 134 7.78 -3.21 6.20
CA TRP A 134 6.77 -2.87 7.19
C TRP A 134 5.94 -4.10 7.58
N ALA A 135 5.42 -4.82 6.59
CA ALA A 135 4.55 -5.98 6.81
C ALA A 135 5.25 -7.05 7.67
N ARG A 136 6.50 -7.39 7.36
CA ARG A 136 7.29 -8.34 8.17
C ARG A 136 7.56 -7.83 9.59
N TYR A 137 7.72 -6.53 9.76
CA TYR A 137 7.98 -5.93 11.06
C TYR A 137 6.76 -5.96 11.99
N VAL A 138 5.56 -5.84 11.42
CA VAL A 138 4.32 -5.71 12.24
C VAL A 138 3.48 -6.99 12.29
N MET A 139 3.70 -7.97 11.41
CA MET A 139 2.82 -9.13 11.26
C MET A 139 2.62 -9.95 12.54
N ASP A 140 3.59 -9.94 13.44
CA ASP A 140 3.52 -10.68 14.70
C ASP A 140 2.47 -10.15 15.68
N GLU A 141 1.96 -8.92 15.49
CA GLU A 141 0.89 -8.38 16.31
C GLU A 141 -0.45 -9.10 16.08
N LYS A 142 -0.72 -9.53 14.83
CA LYS A 142 -1.92 -10.29 14.46
C LYS A 142 -1.65 -11.11 13.18
N PRO A 143 -0.89 -12.22 13.27
CA PRO A 143 -0.51 -13.02 12.08
C PRO A 143 -1.72 -13.61 11.37
N GLU A 144 -2.84 -13.84 12.07
CA GLU A 144 -4.10 -14.32 11.49
C GLU A 144 -4.64 -13.34 10.44
N ARG A 145 -4.46 -12.03 10.62
CA ARG A 145 -4.90 -11.02 9.67
C ARG A 145 -4.10 -11.07 8.37
N PHE A 146 -2.80 -11.31 8.47
CA PHE A 146 -1.92 -11.50 7.31
C PHE A 146 -2.18 -12.85 6.62
N ALA A 147 -2.44 -13.92 7.38
CA ALA A 147 -2.82 -15.21 6.81
C ALA A 147 -4.18 -15.13 6.08
N GLN A 148 -5.18 -14.47 6.66
CA GLN A 148 -6.47 -14.21 6.01
C GLN A 148 -6.30 -13.46 4.68
N PHE A 149 -5.45 -12.42 4.67
CA PHE A 149 -5.09 -11.70 3.45
C PHE A 149 -4.41 -12.61 2.42
N ALA A 150 -3.43 -13.41 2.85
CA ALA A 150 -2.72 -14.34 2.00
C ALA A 150 -3.67 -15.30 1.26
N VAL A 151 -4.60 -15.88 1.99
CA VAL A 151 -5.58 -16.82 1.41
C VAL A 151 -6.62 -16.10 0.56
N ASN A 152 -7.27 -15.06 1.10
CA ASN A 152 -8.46 -14.48 0.48
C ASN A 152 -8.14 -13.48 -0.65
N VAL A 153 -6.97 -12.86 -0.64
CA VAL A 153 -6.56 -11.87 -1.64
C VAL A 153 -5.52 -12.44 -2.59
N MET A 154 -4.44 -13.03 -2.04
CA MET A 154 -3.32 -13.49 -2.85
C MET A 154 -3.51 -14.93 -3.37
N GLY A 155 -4.50 -15.68 -2.88
CA GLY A 155 -4.76 -17.05 -3.31
C GLY A 155 -3.72 -18.07 -2.83
N VAL A 156 -3.01 -17.76 -1.76
CA VAL A 156 -2.03 -18.65 -1.13
C VAL A 156 -2.74 -19.81 -0.45
N GLU A 157 -2.22 -21.03 -0.61
CA GLU A 157 -2.71 -22.18 0.14
C GLU A 157 -2.36 -22.03 1.63
N GLU A 158 -3.37 -22.26 2.47
CA GLU A 158 -3.20 -22.21 3.92
C GLU A 158 -2.26 -23.33 4.40
N CYS A 159 -1.30 -22.96 5.27
CA CYS A 159 -0.41 -23.90 5.93
C CYS A 159 -0.88 -24.17 7.35
N GLU A 160 -0.39 -25.27 7.98
CA GLU A 160 -0.63 -25.51 9.40
C GLU A 160 -0.06 -24.40 10.28
N ASP A 161 1.07 -23.80 9.88
CA ASP A 161 1.64 -22.62 10.53
C ASP A 161 1.06 -21.32 9.93
N ILE A 162 0.30 -20.62 10.75
CA ILE A 162 -0.32 -19.32 10.40
C ILE A 162 0.74 -18.29 9.97
N LYS A 163 1.89 -18.24 10.66
CA LYS A 163 2.96 -17.30 10.30
C LYS A 163 3.59 -17.64 8.95
N ALA A 164 3.74 -18.92 8.65
CA ALA A 164 4.22 -19.32 7.33
C ALA A 164 3.24 -18.92 6.22
N THR A 165 1.94 -19.05 6.46
CA THR A 165 0.89 -18.56 5.54
C THR A 165 0.98 -17.05 5.37
N ALA A 166 1.13 -16.29 6.45
CA ALA A 166 1.28 -14.84 6.44
C ALA A 166 2.50 -14.38 5.62
N ILE A 167 3.66 -15.02 5.82
CA ILE A 167 4.90 -14.72 5.08
C ILE A 167 4.70 -14.96 3.58
N LYS A 168 4.12 -16.10 3.19
CA LYS A 168 3.81 -16.38 1.78
C LYS A 168 2.89 -15.33 1.17
N GLY A 169 1.96 -14.77 1.94
CA GLY A 169 1.11 -13.67 1.50
C GLY A 169 1.90 -12.39 1.22
N ILE A 170 2.88 -12.06 2.08
CA ILE A 170 3.77 -10.91 1.89
C ILE A 170 4.62 -11.12 0.62
N GLU A 171 5.23 -12.30 0.46
CA GLU A 171 6.00 -12.66 -0.72
C GLU A 171 5.17 -12.59 -2.02
N ALA A 172 3.91 -13.04 -1.97
CA ALA A 172 3.01 -12.98 -3.12
C ALA A 172 2.66 -11.53 -3.53
N VAL A 173 2.59 -10.58 -2.59
CA VAL A 173 2.45 -9.15 -2.92
C VAL A 173 3.71 -8.62 -3.59
N GLU A 174 4.90 -8.97 -3.08
CA GLU A 174 6.17 -8.56 -3.70
C GLU A 174 6.29 -9.14 -5.12
N ASP A 175 5.88 -10.39 -5.33
CA ASP A 175 5.87 -11.01 -6.67
C ASP A 175 4.89 -10.30 -7.61
N PHE A 176 3.70 -9.92 -7.12
CA PHE A 176 2.77 -9.09 -7.89
C PHE A 176 3.39 -7.74 -8.28
N TYR A 177 4.06 -7.05 -7.34
CA TYR A 177 4.74 -5.78 -7.63
C TYR A 177 5.84 -5.96 -8.67
N ARG A 178 6.66 -7.02 -8.59
CA ARG A 178 7.67 -7.33 -9.62
C ARG A 178 7.02 -7.62 -10.98
N GLU A 179 5.88 -8.33 -11.02
CA GLU A 179 5.16 -8.62 -12.28
C GLU A 179 4.68 -7.35 -12.99
N ILE A 180 4.33 -6.30 -12.24
CA ILE A 180 3.96 -4.99 -12.80
C ILE A 180 5.14 -4.00 -12.84
N GLU A 181 6.36 -4.47 -12.65
CA GLU A 181 7.61 -3.69 -12.64
C GLU A 181 7.65 -2.58 -11.58
N MET A 182 7.04 -2.82 -10.42
CA MET A 182 7.18 -1.97 -9.24
C MET A 182 8.28 -2.49 -8.32
N PRO A 183 9.08 -1.59 -7.70
CA PRO A 183 10.16 -1.99 -6.82
C PRO A 183 9.62 -2.59 -5.52
N THR A 184 10.36 -3.55 -4.94
CA THR A 184 10.04 -4.19 -3.65
C THR A 184 11.06 -3.88 -2.55
N ASN A 185 12.05 -3.04 -2.86
CA ASN A 185 13.06 -2.55 -1.92
C ASN A 185 13.64 -1.22 -2.42
N LEU A 186 14.43 -0.53 -1.58
CA LEU A 186 14.98 0.80 -1.90
C LEU A 186 16.01 0.75 -3.04
N LYS A 187 16.76 -0.35 -3.15
CA LYS A 187 17.72 -0.52 -4.25
C LYS A 187 17.00 -0.64 -5.61
N GLU A 188 15.93 -1.41 -5.68
CA GLU A 188 15.09 -1.51 -6.89
C GLU A 188 14.39 -0.18 -7.20
N LEU A 189 14.04 0.61 -6.18
CA LEU A 189 13.52 1.97 -6.32
C LEU A 189 14.58 2.95 -6.87
N GLY A 190 15.86 2.56 -6.87
CA GLY A 190 16.97 3.36 -7.38
C GLY A 190 17.58 4.30 -6.35
N ILE A 191 17.37 4.07 -5.06
CA ILE A 191 17.94 4.88 -3.98
C ILE A 191 18.74 4.02 -3.00
N ASP A 192 19.77 4.63 -2.40
CA ASP A 192 20.60 4.01 -1.35
C ASP A 192 20.83 5.04 -0.22
N PRO A 193 19.84 5.21 0.68
CA PRO A 193 19.96 6.17 1.76
C PRO A 193 21.08 5.82 2.75
N THR A 194 21.82 6.84 3.20
CA THR A 194 22.80 6.68 4.29
C THR A 194 22.07 6.45 5.62
N ASP A 195 22.83 5.99 6.63
CA ASP A 195 22.27 5.79 7.98
C ASP A 195 21.78 7.11 8.59
N GLU A 196 22.43 8.25 8.27
CA GLU A 196 21.99 9.58 8.70
C GLU A 196 20.67 9.97 8.03
N GLN A 197 20.51 9.69 6.72
CA GLN A 197 19.27 9.95 6.00
C GLN A 197 18.12 9.08 6.53
N ILE A 198 18.37 7.82 6.82
CA ILE A 198 17.38 6.92 7.43
C ILE A 198 16.93 7.46 8.79
N LYS A 199 17.86 7.88 9.65
CA LYS A 199 17.52 8.49 10.94
C LYS A 199 16.76 9.79 10.78
N ASP A 200 17.13 10.65 9.84
CA ASP A 200 16.45 11.92 9.59
C ASP A 200 15.00 11.68 9.12
N MET A 201 14.78 10.73 8.19
CA MET A 201 13.45 10.33 7.75
C MET A 201 12.61 9.80 8.92
N ALA A 202 13.16 8.90 9.72
CA ALA A 202 12.46 8.32 10.89
C ALA A 202 12.07 9.40 11.91
N MET A 203 12.96 10.33 12.21
CA MET A 203 12.69 11.45 13.12
C MET A 203 11.64 12.41 12.55
N LYS A 204 11.66 12.69 11.24
CA LYS A 204 10.66 13.57 10.61
C LYS A 204 9.28 12.90 10.58
N ALA A 205 9.19 11.62 10.21
CA ALA A 205 7.93 10.89 10.19
C ALA A 205 7.25 10.84 11.56
N THR A 206 8.04 10.75 12.65
CA THR A 206 7.55 10.70 14.03
C THR A 206 7.51 12.05 14.74
N ASN A 207 7.66 13.16 14.00
CA ASN A 207 7.74 14.51 14.57
C ASN A 207 8.74 14.60 15.73
N ASN A 208 10.00 14.23 15.46
CA ASN A 208 11.10 14.13 16.44
C ASN A 208 10.81 13.16 17.59
N ASP A 209 10.26 11.99 17.25
CA ASP A 209 9.90 10.90 18.18
C ASP A 209 8.88 11.31 19.25
N THR A 210 8.10 12.37 18.97
CA THR A 210 6.98 12.81 19.85
C THR A 210 5.66 12.14 19.49
N GLN A 211 5.59 11.49 18.33
CA GLN A 211 4.41 10.78 17.82
C GLN A 211 4.80 9.39 17.36
N GLN A 212 3.94 8.42 17.62
CA GLN A 212 4.06 7.07 17.06
C GLN A 212 3.15 6.93 15.84
N LEU A 213 3.62 6.23 14.83
CA LEU A 213 2.86 5.92 13.62
C LEU A 213 2.13 4.58 13.77
N GLY A 214 1.12 4.40 12.95
CA GLY A 214 0.42 3.13 12.80
C GLY A 214 -0.69 2.91 13.83
N ALA A 215 -1.68 2.13 13.41
CA ALA A 215 -2.75 1.61 14.27
C ALA A 215 -2.56 0.12 14.54
N PHE A 216 -2.01 -0.63 13.58
CA PHE A 216 -1.73 -2.05 13.71
C PHE A 216 -0.61 -2.33 14.72
N LYS A 217 0.46 -1.56 14.64
CA LYS A 217 1.53 -1.49 15.63
C LYS A 217 1.96 -0.05 15.82
N LYS A 218 2.13 0.39 17.07
CA LYS A 218 2.66 1.72 17.35
C LYS A 218 4.16 1.75 17.11
N LEU A 219 4.59 2.52 16.11
CA LEU A 219 5.97 2.60 15.64
C LEU A 219 6.63 3.90 16.08
N SER A 220 7.74 3.80 16.80
CA SER A 220 8.65 4.90 17.17
C SER A 220 9.64 5.19 16.05
N ALA A 221 10.44 6.25 16.18
CA ALA A 221 11.55 6.54 15.26
C ALA A 221 12.55 5.37 15.16
N LYS A 222 12.81 4.66 16.26
CA LYS A 222 13.67 3.47 16.27
C LYS A 222 13.11 2.36 15.38
N ASP A 223 11.80 2.08 15.49
CA ASP A 223 11.15 1.04 14.68
C ASP A 223 11.22 1.40 13.19
N LEU A 224 11.04 2.68 12.85
CA LEU A 224 11.15 3.13 11.46
C LEU A 224 12.57 2.99 10.89
N VAL A 225 13.62 3.22 11.71
CA VAL A 225 15.01 2.97 11.30
C VAL A 225 15.21 1.49 10.96
N GLU A 226 14.64 0.56 11.74
CA GLU A 226 14.71 -0.87 11.47
C GLU A 226 13.96 -1.22 10.15
N ILE A 227 12.77 -0.68 9.94
CA ILE A 227 11.97 -0.90 8.72
C ILE A 227 12.71 -0.37 7.48
N TYR A 228 13.23 0.87 7.49
CA TYR A 228 13.99 1.42 6.36
C TYR A 228 15.27 0.63 6.09
N THR A 229 15.96 0.20 7.14
CA THR A 229 17.18 -0.62 7.01
C THR A 229 16.87 -1.97 6.38
N ALA A 230 15.75 -2.60 6.76
CA ALA A 230 15.31 -3.86 6.17
C ALA A 230 14.83 -3.71 4.72
N ALA A 231 14.45 -2.50 4.30
CA ALA A 231 14.04 -2.20 2.93
C ALA A 231 15.22 -1.92 1.97
N LYS A 232 16.46 -1.76 2.44
CA LYS A 232 17.66 -1.57 1.60
C LYS A 232 17.99 -2.82 0.83
#